data_00c7cdb868b5930aa96dca01176c2f74
#
_entry.id   00c7cdb868b5930aa96dca01176c2f74
#
_cell.length_a   1.000
_cell.length_b   1.000
_cell.length_c   1.000
_cell.angle_alpha   90.00
_cell.angle_beta   90.00
_cell.angle_gamma   90.00
#
_symmetry.space_group_name_H-M   'P 1'
#
loop_
_entity.id
_entity.type
_entity.pdbx_description
1 polymer ?
#
loop_
_entity_poly.entity_id
_entity_poly.type
_entity_poly.pdbx_seq_one_letter_code
_entity_poly.pdbx_strand_id
1 'polypeptide(L)'
;MRSEQDAIGEVLLSEKEYFGIGTARLCTLIKPFGPCIPERLIVNVVRVRQAQAQMLGLTGVWSELLADSVVAAGEKLAALGIGESEQVVVRAMHGGGARCLVSNVDEVLANIALEMQNHPKGEYHRLAPLFQLDNGFGHQTTFLIGFHISVVQEIDLMLPPLQQCINIMKQQEEKFRSQKTLTGQNFQAVKISDVGAEFGCCAASLVRTLQMLKWHRAELLRIKCDSRQLAEQLSLLVGIDLVQDLERNEFPLCLDLYGGTSSLLKTAAMSLLQLCSSLRFLTGVTKELEAPRYCAGYAFNPSTPEMLIPDTVSQIAFQIVGNDASFDAAINSGSNGVSLYLPMVSTLLLGSAQLLTTALSLLGQDYLSEIHGNANVSARLLETTPLQAEKLIPILGYERAVQVARIAALTEKPVRMVVARMKLLTEEQAEILFAEHTNETEENE
;
A
#
# COMPACT_ATOMS: atom_id res chain seq x y z
N MET A 1 -14.07 23.08 34.52
CA MET A 1 -14.82 21.79 34.46
C MET A 1 -16.24 22.14 34.08
N ARG A 2 -16.80 21.45 33.07
CA ARG A 2 -18.22 21.54 32.74
C ARG A 2 -18.91 20.23 33.12
N SER A 3 -20.19 20.33 33.48
CA SER A 3 -21.02 19.16 33.74
C SER A 3 -21.90 18.88 32.53
N GLU A 4 -21.90 17.62 32.08
CA GLU A 4 -22.83 17.13 31.06
C GLU A 4 -23.69 15.99 31.66
N GLN A 5 -24.95 15.93 31.27
CA GLN A 5 -25.91 14.95 31.79
C GLN A 5 -26.54 14.15 30.64
N ASP A 6 -26.65 12.83 30.83
CA ASP A 6 -27.41 11.92 29.98
C ASP A 6 -28.38 11.06 30.81
N ALA A 7 -28.99 10.05 30.17
CA ALA A 7 -29.91 9.13 30.84
C ALA A 7 -29.29 8.26 31.96
N ILE A 8 -27.96 8.15 31.99
CA ILE A 8 -27.21 7.36 32.98
C ILE A 8 -26.82 8.20 34.18
N GLY A 9 -26.67 9.53 33.98
CA GLY A 9 -26.31 10.48 35.05
C GLY A 9 -25.38 11.58 34.57
N GLU A 10 -24.70 12.24 35.51
CA GLU A 10 -23.81 13.37 35.29
C GLU A 10 -22.35 12.93 35.14
N VAL A 11 -21.59 13.61 34.26
CA VAL A 11 -20.15 13.46 34.10
C VAL A 11 -19.50 14.84 34.05
N LEU A 12 -18.39 14.99 34.78
CA LEU A 12 -17.56 16.18 34.78
C LEU A 12 -16.47 16.09 33.74
N LEU A 13 -16.46 17.03 32.77
CA LEU A 13 -15.50 17.13 31.70
C LEU A 13 -14.62 18.37 31.86
N SER A 14 -13.41 18.33 31.30
CA SER A 14 -12.54 19.50 31.23
C SER A 14 -13.10 20.52 30.23
N GLU A 15 -12.97 21.81 30.52
CA GLU A 15 -13.31 22.87 29.55
C GLU A 15 -12.47 22.84 28.28
N LYS A 16 -11.28 22.21 28.34
CA LYS A 16 -10.39 22.05 27.17
C LYS A 16 -10.87 21.00 26.19
N GLU A 17 -11.61 20.02 26.65
CA GLU A 17 -12.10 18.93 25.84
C GLU A 17 -13.31 19.36 25.02
N TYR A 18 -13.32 18.98 23.74
CA TYR A 18 -14.48 19.17 22.85
C TYR A 18 -15.33 17.91 22.70
N PHE A 19 -14.81 16.72 23.00
CA PHE A 19 -15.68 15.55 23.06
C PHE A 19 -16.66 15.65 24.24
N GLY A 20 -17.78 14.93 24.13
CA GLY A 20 -18.86 15.02 25.10
C GLY A 20 -18.96 13.79 25.99
N ILE A 21 -20.09 13.72 26.70
CA ILE A 21 -20.37 12.70 27.71
C ILE A 21 -20.33 11.27 27.18
N GLY A 22 -20.78 11.03 25.93
CA GLY A 22 -20.76 9.70 25.33
C GLY A 22 -19.36 9.15 25.15
N THR A 23 -18.45 9.99 24.60
CA THR A 23 -17.04 9.64 24.44
C THR A 23 -16.35 9.49 25.80
N ALA A 24 -16.62 10.36 26.77
CA ALA A 24 -16.06 10.25 28.12
C ALA A 24 -16.42 8.93 28.80
N ARG A 25 -17.68 8.49 28.68
CA ARG A 25 -18.13 7.18 29.21
C ARG A 25 -17.42 6.02 28.50
N LEU A 26 -17.29 6.09 27.18
CA LEU A 26 -16.55 5.08 26.42
C LEU A 26 -15.11 4.96 26.93
N CYS A 27 -14.41 6.09 27.09
CA CYS A 27 -13.03 6.12 27.58
C CYS A 27 -12.88 5.67 29.05
N THR A 28 -13.93 5.82 29.85
CA THR A 28 -13.98 5.31 31.22
C THR A 28 -14.14 3.79 31.24
N LEU A 29 -14.97 3.26 30.34
CA LEU A 29 -15.22 1.81 30.21
C LEU A 29 -14.02 1.12 29.57
N ILE A 30 -13.50 1.66 28.49
CA ILE A 30 -12.37 1.13 27.74
C ILE A 30 -11.35 2.26 27.53
N LYS A 31 -10.25 2.22 28.30
CA LYS A 31 -9.17 3.20 28.08
C LYS A 31 -8.66 3.12 26.64
N PRO A 32 -8.38 4.28 26.00
CA PRO A 32 -7.84 4.27 24.63
C PRO A 32 -6.57 3.44 24.51
N PHE A 33 -6.56 2.48 23.58
CA PHE A 33 -5.43 1.61 23.28
C PHE A 33 -5.40 1.21 21.80
N GLY A 34 -4.26 0.73 21.35
CA GLY A 34 -4.05 0.31 19.96
C GLY A 34 -3.80 1.48 19.00
N PRO A 35 -3.76 1.23 17.69
CA PRO A 35 -3.43 2.24 16.69
C PRO A 35 -4.49 3.33 16.59
N CYS A 36 -4.03 4.54 16.26
CA CYS A 36 -4.91 5.66 15.95
C CYS A 36 -5.71 5.37 14.67
N ILE A 37 -6.89 5.95 14.59
CA ILE A 37 -7.62 6.01 13.32
C ILE A 37 -6.83 6.94 12.38
N PRO A 38 -6.65 6.57 11.10
CA PRO A 38 -5.97 7.43 10.15
C PRO A 38 -6.64 8.81 10.05
N GLU A 39 -5.84 9.86 10.12
CA GLU A 39 -6.32 11.25 10.09
C GLU A 39 -7.21 11.52 8.87
N ARG A 40 -6.79 11.04 7.70
CA ARG A 40 -7.57 11.16 6.45
C ARG A 40 -9.00 10.65 6.61
N LEU A 41 -9.19 9.52 7.28
CA LEU A 41 -10.53 8.97 7.51
C LEU A 41 -11.36 9.89 8.41
N ILE A 42 -10.78 10.42 9.47
CA ILE A 42 -11.49 11.35 10.39
C ILE A 42 -11.88 12.62 9.62
N VAL A 43 -10.95 13.19 8.85
CA VAL A 43 -11.22 14.37 8.00
C VAL A 43 -12.39 14.08 7.04
N ASN A 44 -12.39 12.91 6.38
CA ASN A 44 -13.46 12.58 5.44
C ASN A 44 -14.80 12.34 6.14
N VAL A 45 -14.82 11.77 7.34
CA VAL A 45 -16.04 11.70 8.18
C VAL A 45 -16.56 13.11 8.49
N VAL A 46 -15.68 14.05 8.85
CA VAL A 46 -16.03 15.46 9.05
C VAL A 46 -16.59 16.08 7.77
N ARG A 47 -15.96 15.84 6.61
CA ARG A 47 -16.44 16.34 5.30
C ARG A 47 -17.85 15.84 4.96
N VAL A 48 -18.17 14.59 5.30
CA VAL A 48 -19.55 14.07 5.15
C VAL A 48 -20.52 14.86 6.00
N ARG A 49 -20.20 15.19 7.26
CA ARG A 49 -21.06 16.02 8.13
C ARG A 49 -21.17 17.47 7.63
N GLN A 50 -20.11 18.04 7.08
CA GLN A 50 -20.15 19.37 6.47
C GLN A 50 -21.06 19.40 5.23
N ALA A 51 -20.94 18.43 4.33
CA ALA A 51 -21.81 18.33 3.15
C ALA A 51 -23.29 18.15 3.55
N GLN A 52 -23.55 17.35 4.58
CA GLN A 52 -24.89 17.16 5.14
C GLN A 52 -25.43 18.47 5.71
N ALA A 53 -24.64 19.21 6.49
CA ALA A 53 -25.03 20.50 7.06
C ALA A 53 -25.35 21.53 5.96
N GLN A 54 -24.51 21.63 4.92
CA GLN A 54 -24.76 22.50 3.76
C GLN A 54 -26.07 22.12 3.05
N MET A 55 -26.31 20.84 2.80
CA MET A 55 -27.55 20.37 2.17
C MET A 55 -28.78 20.71 3.03
N LEU A 56 -28.72 20.52 4.35
CA LEU A 56 -29.82 20.82 5.26
C LEU A 56 -30.10 22.33 5.35
N GLY A 57 -29.06 23.17 5.29
CA GLY A 57 -29.19 24.62 5.17
C GLY A 57 -29.85 25.04 3.84
N LEU A 58 -29.38 24.51 2.71
CA LEU A 58 -29.92 24.81 1.38
C LEU A 58 -31.39 24.37 1.21
N THR A 59 -31.79 23.28 1.87
CA THR A 59 -33.19 22.79 1.83
C THR A 59 -34.10 23.46 2.86
N GLY A 60 -33.54 24.35 3.70
CA GLY A 60 -34.30 25.06 4.74
C GLY A 60 -34.70 24.21 5.95
N VAL A 61 -34.18 22.97 6.05
CA VAL A 61 -34.39 22.11 7.24
C VAL A 61 -33.65 22.68 8.45
N TRP A 62 -32.44 23.19 8.22
CA TRP A 62 -31.67 23.96 9.20
C TRP A 62 -31.67 25.44 8.86
N SER A 63 -31.48 26.31 9.89
CA SER A 63 -31.16 27.70 9.64
C SER A 63 -29.77 27.82 9.02
N GLU A 64 -29.56 28.81 8.17
CA GLU A 64 -28.27 29.10 7.54
C GLU A 64 -27.15 29.23 8.61
N LEU A 65 -27.45 29.99 9.71
CA LEU A 65 -26.51 30.17 10.82
C LEU A 65 -26.06 28.82 11.43
N LEU A 66 -26.97 27.87 11.61
CA LEU A 66 -26.64 26.55 12.18
C LEU A 66 -25.80 25.75 11.21
N ALA A 67 -26.18 25.72 9.94
CA ALA A 67 -25.43 25.03 8.89
C ALA A 67 -24.00 25.56 8.76
N ASP A 68 -23.85 26.88 8.67
CA ASP A 68 -22.54 27.54 8.57
C ASP A 68 -21.66 27.30 9.79
N SER A 69 -22.24 27.28 10.99
CA SER A 69 -21.46 26.98 12.20
C SER A 69 -20.91 25.57 12.23
N VAL A 70 -21.66 24.59 11.74
CA VAL A 70 -21.19 23.21 11.64
C VAL A 70 -20.11 23.06 10.55
N VAL A 71 -20.29 23.73 9.41
CA VAL A 71 -19.27 23.78 8.35
C VAL A 71 -17.97 24.39 8.88
N ALA A 72 -18.06 25.55 9.54
CA ALA A 72 -16.90 26.22 10.13
C ALA A 72 -16.23 25.37 11.24
N ALA A 73 -17.03 24.68 12.06
CA ALA A 73 -16.51 23.74 13.06
C ALA A 73 -15.70 22.62 12.42
N GLY A 74 -16.17 22.08 11.29
CA GLY A 74 -15.45 21.07 10.53
C GLY A 74 -14.12 21.58 9.97
N GLU A 75 -14.06 22.81 9.44
CA GLU A 75 -12.81 23.44 9.00
C GLU A 75 -11.83 23.63 10.16
N LYS A 76 -12.33 24.13 11.31
CA LYS A 76 -11.49 24.27 12.51
C LYS A 76 -10.93 22.94 12.97
N LEU A 77 -11.74 21.88 13.00
CA LEU A 77 -11.30 20.56 13.40
C LEU A 77 -10.25 20.00 12.43
N ALA A 78 -10.47 20.11 11.12
CA ALA A 78 -9.51 19.68 10.11
C ALA A 78 -8.19 20.45 10.16
N ALA A 79 -8.21 21.75 10.47
CA ALA A 79 -7.02 22.60 10.58
C ALA A 79 -6.18 22.34 11.84
N LEU A 80 -6.78 21.79 12.90
CA LEU A 80 -6.08 21.53 14.18
C LEU A 80 -5.11 20.34 14.11
N GLY A 81 -5.02 19.65 12.96
CA GLY A 81 -4.24 18.43 12.85
C GLY A 81 -4.83 17.31 13.71
N ILE A 82 -5.78 16.60 13.15
CA ILE A 82 -6.64 15.64 13.90
C ILE A 82 -5.83 14.52 14.54
N GLY A 83 -4.71 14.13 13.92
CA GLY A 83 -3.82 13.06 14.44
C GLY A 83 -3.12 13.43 15.75
N GLU A 84 -2.89 14.71 16.00
CA GLU A 84 -2.30 15.24 17.23
C GLU A 84 -3.34 15.82 18.18
N SER A 85 -4.60 16.01 17.71
CA SER A 85 -5.65 16.52 18.57
C SER A 85 -6.08 15.44 19.56
N GLU A 86 -6.01 15.76 20.85
CA GLU A 86 -6.54 14.92 21.94
C GLU A 86 -8.08 14.89 21.96
N GLN A 87 -8.75 15.30 20.86
CA GLN A 87 -10.20 15.45 20.80
C GLN A 87 -10.90 14.24 20.18
N VAL A 88 -10.28 13.60 19.17
CA VAL A 88 -10.77 12.33 18.63
C VAL A 88 -9.99 11.20 19.27
N VAL A 89 -10.49 10.71 20.40
CA VAL A 89 -9.81 9.78 21.29
C VAL A 89 -10.13 8.31 21.02
N VAL A 90 -11.13 8.04 20.19
CA VAL A 90 -11.51 6.68 19.78
C VAL A 90 -10.40 6.08 18.92
N ARG A 91 -10.01 4.84 19.24
CA ARG A 91 -8.94 4.09 18.55
C ARG A 91 -9.52 2.96 17.70
N ALA A 92 -8.70 2.42 16.80
CA ALA A 92 -9.10 1.38 15.86
C ALA A 92 -9.68 0.12 16.53
N MET A 93 -9.21 -0.22 17.74
CA MET A 93 -9.63 -1.42 18.47
C MET A 93 -10.73 -1.17 19.50
N HIS A 94 -11.28 0.04 19.59
CA HIS A 94 -12.45 0.28 20.42
C HIS A 94 -13.66 -0.48 19.85
N GLY A 95 -14.41 -1.13 20.73
CA GLY A 95 -15.70 -1.76 20.36
C GLY A 95 -16.76 -0.74 19.95
N GLY A 96 -17.90 -1.23 19.47
CA GLY A 96 -19.02 -0.38 19.05
C GLY A 96 -18.96 0.11 17.60
N GLY A 97 -17.94 -0.29 16.85
CA GLY A 97 -17.83 -0.07 15.41
C GLY A 97 -17.76 1.41 14.99
N ALA A 98 -18.31 1.70 13.82
CA ALA A 98 -18.37 3.04 13.26
C ALA A 98 -19.06 4.06 14.19
N ARG A 99 -20.07 3.61 14.98
CA ARG A 99 -20.83 4.48 15.87
C ARG A 99 -19.96 5.23 16.87
N CYS A 100 -19.01 4.54 17.51
CA CYS A 100 -18.19 5.17 18.54
C CYS A 100 -17.29 6.27 17.95
N LEU A 101 -16.69 6.04 16.79
CA LEU A 101 -15.87 7.04 16.13
C LEU A 101 -16.72 8.25 15.66
N VAL A 102 -17.81 7.97 14.94
CA VAL A 102 -18.65 9.05 14.40
C VAL A 102 -19.30 9.86 15.53
N SER A 103 -19.76 9.20 16.62
CA SER A 103 -20.28 9.92 17.79
C SER A 103 -19.23 10.82 18.45
N ASN A 104 -17.97 10.36 18.55
CA ASN A 104 -16.90 11.21 19.05
C ASN A 104 -16.68 12.45 18.14
N VAL A 105 -16.65 12.25 16.84
CA VAL A 105 -16.54 13.37 15.87
C VAL A 105 -17.75 14.30 15.98
N ASP A 106 -18.96 13.77 16.05
CA ASP A 106 -20.19 14.56 16.15
C ASP A 106 -20.25 15.39 17.45
N GLU A 107 -19.80 14.84 18.59
CA GLU A 107 -19.68 15.59 19.85
C GLU A 107 -18.67 16.74 19.74
N VAL A 108 -17.52 16.50 19.13
CA VAL A 108 -16.50 17.53 18.90
C VAL A 108 -17.04 18.63 18.00
N LEU A 109 -17.67 18.27 16.87
CA LEU A 109 -18.26 19.23 15.94
C LEU A 109 -19.35 20.06 16.59
N ALA A 110 -20.26 19.43 17.36
CA ALA A 110 -21.33 20.14 18.08
C ALA A 110 -20.77 21.15 19.06
N ASN A 111 -19.78 20.78 19.86
CA ASN A 111 -19.20 21.66 20.86
C ASN A 111 -18.38 22.80 20.25
N ILE A 112 -17.69 22.59 19.13
CA ILE A 112 -17.03 23.67 18.39
C ILE A 112 -18.07 24.62 17.79
N ALA A 113 -19.14 24.11 17.19
CA ALA A 113 -20.19 24.91 16.59
C ALA A 113 -20.96 25.74 17.65
N LEU A 114 -21.26 25.16 18.83
CA LEU A 114 -21.86 25.86 19.96
C LEU A 114 -20.95 27.03 20.43
N GLU A 115 -19.67 26.79 20.63
CA GLU A 115 -18.69 27.80 21.02
C GLU A 115 -18.62 28.94 20.00
N MET A 116 -18.65 28.65 18.70
CA MET A 116 -18.69 29.67 17.63
C MET A 116 -19.96 30.53 17.64
N GLN A 117 -21.06 29.97 18.14
CA GLN A 117 -22.32 30.71 18.36
C GLN A 117 -22.38 31.43 19.74
N ASN A 118 -21.28 31.45 20.47
CA ASN A 118 -21.18 31.98 21.84
C ASN A 118 -22.07 31.26 22.86
N HIS A 119 -22.27 29.94 22.65
CA HIS A 119 -22.94 29.07 23.59
C HIS A 119 -21.94 28.17 24.32
N PRO A 120 -22.22 27.82 25.58
CA PRO A 120 -21.41 26.86 26.32
C PRO A 120 -21.40 25.48 25.64
N LYS A 121 -20.25 24.79 25.72
CA LYS A 121 -20.13 23.37 25.33
C LYS A 121 -21.10 22.54 26.17
N GLY A 122 -21.69 21.49 25.58
CA GLY A 122 -22.66 20.61 26.24
C GLY A 122 -24.10 21.11 26.22
N GLU A 123 -24.42 22.28 25.65
CA GLU A 123 -25.80 22.76 25.45
C GLU A 123 -26.49 22.01 24.30
N TYR A 124 -26.56 20.67 24.39
CA TYR A 124 -27.08 19.80 23.34
C TYR A 124 -28.58 19.93 23.02
N HIS A 125 -29.33 20.70 23.84
CA HIS A 125 -30.69 21.09 23.47
C HIS A 125 -30.72 22.08 22.28
N ARG A 126 -29.59 22.73 21.95
CA ARG A 126 -29.43 23.63 20.80
C ARG A 126 -28.87 22.90 19.58
N LEU A 127 -27.91 22.02 19.82
CA LEU A 127 -27.30 21.18 18.76
C LEU A 127 -26.93 19.81 19.34
N ALA A 128 -27.84 18.87 19.17
CA ALA A 128 -27.66 17.51 19.67
C ALA A 128 -26.79 16.69 18.72
N PRO A 129 -25.61 16.16 19.17
CA PRO A 129 -24.70 15.40 18.34
C PRO A 129 -25.37 14.15 17.73
N LEU A 130 -26.11 13.40 18.54
CA LEU A 130 -26.68 12.10 18.13
C LEU A 130 -27.96 12.22 17.28
N PHE A 131 -28.67 13.35 17.34
CA PHE A 131 -29.96 13.48 16.68
C PHE A 131 -29.96 14.53 15.57
N GLN A 132 -29.44 15.72 15.85
CA GLN A 132 -29.45 16.81 14.87
C GLN A 132 -28.32 16.66 13.85
N LEU A 133 -27.06 16.43 14.30
CA LEU A 133 -25.96 16.22 13.37
C LEU A 133 -26.12 14.94 12.55
N ASP A 134 -26.61 13.86 13.15
CA ASP A 134 -26.87 12.63 12.41
C ASP A 134 -28.09 12.75 11.49
N ASN A 135 -29.13 13.50 11.93
CA ASN A 135 -30.37 13.78 11.18
C ASN A 135 -30.94 12.53 10.44
N GLY A 136 -30.83 11.34 11.05
CA GLY A 136 -31.29 10.09 10.48
C GLY A 136 -30.41 9.50 9.36
N PHE A 137 -29.27 10.10 9.05
CA PHE A 137 -28.34 9.63 8.02
C PHE A 137 -27.60 8.35 8.45
N GLY A 138 -27.38 8.18 9.74
CA GLY A 138 -26.78 7.01 10.35
C GLY A 138 -25.25 7.05 10.40
N HIS A 139 -24.70 6.76 11.56
CA HIS A 139 -23.25 6.75 11.81
C HIS A 139 -22.49 5.79 10.89
N GLN A 140 -23.08 4.65 10.56
CA GLN A 140 -22.45 3.68 9.67
C GLN A 140 -22.35 4.21 8.23
N THR A 141 -23.39 4.85 7.72
CA THR A 141 -23.40 5.46 6.38
C THR A 141 -22.34 6.57 6.31
N THR A 142 -22.31 7.46 7.31
CA THR A 142 -21.30 8.52 7.42
C THR A 142 -19.89 7.96 7.39
N PHE A 143 -19.63 6.93 8.22
CA PHE A 143 -18.32 6.27 8.26
C PHE A 143 -17.94 5.68 6.91
N LEU A 144 -18.85 4.93 6.28
CA LEU A 144 -18.57 4.22 5.04
C LEU A 144 -18.28 5.18 3.88
N ILE A 145 -19.03 6.27 3.76
CA ILE A 145 -18.75 7.29 2.75
C ILE A 145 -17.37 7.91 3.01
N GLY A 146 -17.06 8.29 4.25
CA GLY A 146 -15.73 8.78 4.61
C GLY A 146 -14.62 7.76 4.30
N PHE A 147 -14.87 6.49 4.53
CA PHE A 147 -13.92 5.41 4.23
C PHE A 147 -13.73 5.20 2.73
N HIS A 148 -14.81 5.19 1.93
CA HIS A 148 -14.73 5.15 0.46
C HIS A 148 -13.82 6.25 -0.08
N ILE A 149 -14.09 7.50 0.32
CA ILE A 149 -13.30 8.65 -0.09
C ILE A 149 -11.83 8.47 0.33
N SER A 150 -11.58 8.00 1.54
CA SER A 150 -10.23 7.79 2.04
C SER A 150 -9.46 6.74 1.23
N VAL A 151 -10.11 5.64 0.84
CA VAL A 151 -9.48 4.61 -0.01
C VAL A 151 -9.20 5.16 -1.41
N VAL A 152 -10.13 5.91 -2.00
CA VAL A 152 -9.90 6.57 -3.30
C VAL A 152 -8.69 7.51 -3.24
N GLN A 153 -8.59 8.33 -2.19
CA GLN A 153 -7.48 9.26 -2.01
C GLN A 153 -6.13 8.54 -1.82
N GLU A 154 -6.10 7.42 -1.07
CA GLU A 154 -4.88 6.63 -0.92
C GLU A 154 -4.47 5.93 -2.23
N ILE A 155 -5.46 5.45 -3.01
CA ILE A 155 -5.18 4.93 -4.36
C ILE A 155 -4.60 6.04 -5.24
N ASP A 156 -5.20 7.23 -5.25
CA ASP A 156 -4.73 8.37 -6.06
C ASP A 156 -3.30 8.78 -5.71
N LEU A 157 -2.93 8.76 -4.44
CA LEU A 157 -1.56 9.01 -4.00
C LEU A 157 -0.58 7.90 -4.40
N MET A 158 -1.06 6.66 -4.48
CA MET A 158 -0.24 5.50 -4.83
C MET A 158 0.01 5.37 -6.33
N LEU A 159 -0.96 5.76 -7.18
CA LEU A 159 -0.87 5.54 -8.63
C LEU A 159 0.38 6.16 -9.27
N PRO A 160 0.80 7.41 -8.95
CA PRO A 160 2.03 7.98 -9.53
C PRO A 160 3.30 7.22 -9.15
N PRO A 161 3.63 6.94 -7.87
CA PRO A 161 4.81 6.19 -7.52
C PRO A 161 4.77 4.74 -8.04
N LEU A 162 3.60 4.10 -8.12
CA LEU A 162 3.45 2.78 -8.72
C LEU A 162 3.80 2.81 -10.21
N GLN A 163 3.27 3.77 -10.96
CA GLN A 163 3.59 3.92 -12.38
C GLN A 163 5.08 4.22 -12.60
N GLN A 164 5.66 5.08 -11.77
CA GLN A 164 7.09 5.41 -11.85
C GLN A 164 7.97 4.20 -11.55
N CYS A 165 7.66 3.44 -10.50
CA CYS A 165 8.40 2.22 -10.15
C CYS A 165 8.34 1.18 -11.29
N ILE A 166 7.16 0.99 -11.92
CA ILE A 166 7.00 0.15 -13.11
C ILE A 166 7.90 0.62 -14.26
N ASN A 167 7.93 1.93 -14.51
CA ASN A 167 8.74 2.49 -15.60
C ASN A 167 10.24 2.26 -15.36
N ILE A 168 10.70 2.48 -14.13
CA ILE A 168 12.11 2.23 -13.76
C ILE A 168 12.44 0.74 -13.89
N MET A 169 11.57 -0.16 -13.42
CA MET A 169 11.79 -1.61 -13.58
C MET A 169 11.90 -2.03 -15.03
N LYS A 170 11.07 -1.48 -15.93
CA LYS A 170 11.16 -1.74 -17.38
C LYS A 170 12.45 -1.20 -17.99
N GLN A 171 12.94 -0.06 -17.53
CA GLN A 171 14.24 0.47 -17.95
C GLN A 171 15.39 -0.45 -17.50
N GLN A 172 15.32 -0.97 -16.27
CA GLN A 172 16.32 -1.92 -15.77
C GLN A 172 16.23 -3.28 -16.49
N GLU A 173 15.01 -3.74 -16.82
CA GLU A 173 14.81 -4.93 -17.64
C GLU A 173 15.55 -4.80 -18.98
N GLU A 174 15.39 -3.71 -19.69
CA GLU A 174 16.06 -3.48 -20.97
C GLU A 174 17.58 -3.31 -20.81
N LYS A 175 18.00 -2.51 -19.82
CA LYS A 175 19.41 -2.27 -19.50
C LYS A 175 20.20 -3.56 -19.22
N PHE A 176 19.58 -4.51 -18.53
CA PHE A 176 20.25 -5.77 -18.14
C PHE A 176 19.86 -6.98 -18.97
N ARG A 177 19.17 -6.79 -20.10
CA ARG A 177 18.76 -7.88 -21.01
C ARG A 177 19.94 -8.65 -21.58
N SER A 178 21.03 -7.95 -21.92
CA SER A 178 22.25 -8.59 -22.43
C SER A 178 23.09 -9.25 -21.34
N GLN A 179 22.93 -8.85 -20.07
CA GLN A 179 23.68 -9.40 -18.94
C GLN A 179 23.08 -10.76 -18.53
N LYS A 180 23.67 -11.85 -18.98
CA LYS A 180 23.19 -13.21 -18.65
C LYS A 180 23.56 -13.60 -17.22
N THR A 181 22.69 -14.36 -16.57
CA THR A 181 22.82 -14.88 -15.20
C THR A 181 22.39 -16.32 -15.11
N LEU A 182 22.69 -16.94 -13.98
CA LEU A 182 22.28 -18.30 -13.67
C LEU A 182 21.05 -18.28 -12.76
N THR A 183 19.92 -18.79 -13.23
CA THR A 183 18.73 -18.98 -12.41
C THR A 183 18.58 -20.44 -12.01
N GLY A 184 18.02 -20.69 -10.83
CA GLY A 184 17.90 -22.05 -10.35
C GLY A 184 17.00 -22.22 -9.14
N GLN A 185 16.93 -23.46 -8.67
CA GLN A 185 16.20 -23.86 -7.47
C GLN A 185 17.17 -24.40 -6.44
N ASN A 186 16.88 -24.20 -5.15
CA ASN A 186 17.68 -24.73 -4.05
C ASN A 186 19.17 -24.36 -4.15
N PHE A 187 19.48 -23.14 -4.58
CA PHE A 187 20.85 -22.66 -4.81
C PHE A 187 21.64 -23.43 -5.88
N GLN A 188 20.97 -24.20 -6.71
CA GLN A 188 21.57 -24.88 -7.86
C GLN A 188 21.15 -24.20 -9.15
N ALA A 189 22.12 -23.88 -10.00
CA ALA A 189 21.85 -23.33 -11.32
C ALA A 189 21.14 -24.38 -12.19
N VAL A 190 20.00 -24.05 -12.74
CA VAL A 190 19.16 -24.92 -13.57
C VAL A 190 19.04 -24.39 -14.99
N LYS A 191 19.13 -23.07 -15.16
CA LYS A 191 18.91 -22.42 -16.46
C LYS A 191 19.75 -21.13 -16.56
N ILE A 192 20.18 -20.82 -17.76
CA ILE A 192 20.72 -19.50 -18.11
C ILE A 192 19.55 -18.57 -18.44
N SER A 193 19.51 -17.41 -17.81
CA SER A 193 18.53 -16.35 -18.03
C SER A 193 19.28 -15.01 -18.17
N ASP A 194 18.59 -13.90 -18.09
CA ASP A 194 19.20 -12.58 -17.99
C ASP A 194 18.79 -11.88 -16.68
N VAL A 195 19.65 -10.98 -16.21
CA VAL A 195 19.42 -10.19 -14.98
C VAL A 195 18.17 -9.32 -15.12
N GLY A 196 17.88 -8.85 -16.35
CA GLY A 196 16.72 -8.02 -16.64
C GLY A 196 15.40 -8.72 -16.36
N ALA A 197 15.32 -10.05 -16.53
CA ALA A 197 14.10 -10.82 -16.33
C ALA A 197 13.51 -10.68 -14.90
N GLU A 198 14.35 -10.51 -13.88
CA GLU A 198 13.90 -10.30 -12.49
C GLU A 198 13.06 -9.02 -12.36
N PHE A 199 13.50 -7.94 -13.00
CA PHE A 199 12.78 -6.67 -13.04
C PHE A 199 11.50 -6.76 -13.87
N GLY A 200 11.55 -7.41 -15.04
CA GLY A 200 10.42 -7.62 -15.93
C GLY A 200 9.29 -8.40 -15.29
N CYS A 201 9.59 -9.47 -14.57
CA CYS A 201 8.60 -10.29 -13.85
C CYS A 201 7.87 -9.45 -12.80
N CYS A 202 8.58 -8.65 -12.00
CA CYS A 202 7.99 -7.78 -11.01
C CYS A 202 7.16 -6.67 -11.67
N ALA A 203 7.70 -6.00 -12.70
CA ALA A 203 6.99 -4.98 -13.46
C ALA A 203 5.66 -5.49 -14.04
N ALA A 204 5.64 -6.68 -14.62
CA ALA A 204 4.43 -7.29 -15.16
C ALA A 204 3.35 -7.53 -14.09
N SER A 205 3.75 -7.94 -12.89
CA SER A 205 2.83 -8.09 -11.75
C SER A 205 2.26 -6.74 -11.32
N LEU A 206 3.10 -5.72 -11.17
CA LEU A 206 2.68 -4.36 -10.78
C LEU A 206 1.79 -3.69 -11.83
N VAL A 207 2.01 -3.95 -13.14
CA VAL A 207 1.12 -3.47 -14.21
C VAL A 207 -0.30 -4.01 -14.03
N ARG A 208 -0.46 -5.30 -13.73
CA ARG A 208 -1.78 -5.89 -13.45
C ARG A 208 -2.42 -5.27 -12.21
N THR A 209 -1.65 -5.09 -11.15
CA THR A 209 -2.12 -4.41 -9.92
C THR A 209 -2.58 -2.98 -10.22
N LEU A 210 -1.82 -2.22 -11.00
CA LEU A 210 -2.17 -0.86 -11.42
C LEU A 210 -3.52 -0.81 -12.17
N GLN A 211 -3.75 -1.74 -13.10
CA GLN A 211 -5.00 -1.82 -13.86
C GLN A 211 -6.20 -2.12 -12.94
N MET A 212 -6.04 -3.07 -12.03
CA MET A 212 -7.09 -3.45 -11.09
C MET A 212 -7.37 -2.35 -10.07
N LEU A 213 -6.35 -1.65 -9.55
CA LEU A 213 -6.54 -0.51 -8.65
C LEU A 213 -7.31 0.63 -9.33
N LYS A 214 -7.04 0.91 -10.61
CA LYS A 214 -7.82 1.90 -11.38
C LYS A 214 -9.29 1.52 -11.50
N TRP A 215 -9.58 0.24 -11.70
CA TRP A 215 -10.94 -0.26 -11.74
C TRP A 215 -11.61 -0.14 -10.36
N HIS A 216 -10.97 -0.61 -9.28
CA HIS A 216 -11.48 -0.47 -7.90
C HIS A 216 -11.74 1.00 -7.55
N ARG A 217 -10.83 1.89 -7.92
CA ARG A 217 -11.00 3.33 -7.73
C ARG A 217 -12.29 3.84 -8.39
N ALA A 218 -12.52 3.45 -9.64
CA ALA A 218 -13.73 3.88 -10.38
C ALA A 218 -15.02 3.39 -9.72
N GLU A 219 -15.02 2.16 -9.21
CA GLU A 219 -16.16 1.62 -8.47
C GLU A 219 -16.37 2.29 -7.11
N LEU A 220 -15.29 2.66 -6.42
CA LEU A 220 -15.35 3.35 -5.12
C LEU A 220 -15.79 4.83 -5.24
N LEU A 221 -15.80 5.44 -6.43
CA LEU A 221 -16.42 6.75 -6.64
C LEU A 221 -17.94 6.72 -6.53
N ARG A 222 -18.56 5.55 -6.60
CA ARG A 222 -20.01 5.35 -6.52
C ARG A 222 -20.39 5.20 -5.04
N ILE A 223 -21.03 6.22 -4.49
CA ILE A 223 -21.42 6.26 -3.08
C ILE A 223 -22.93 6.05 -2.91
N LYS A 224 -23.33 5.28 -1.89
CA LYS A 224 -24.73 5.16 -1.49
C LYS A 224 -25.10 6.35 -0.63
N CYS A 225 -25.92 7.25 -1.17
CA CYS A 225 -26.51 8.34 -0.41
C CYS A 225 -27.91 8.65 -0.93
N ASP A 226 -28.80 9.11 -0.05
CA ASP A 226 -30.21 9.33 -0.37
C ASP A 226 -30.47 10.60 -1.18
N SER A 227 -29.45 11.44 -1.35
CA SER A 227 -29.57 12.72 -2.04
C SER A 227 -28.43 12.96 -3.03
N ARG A 228 -28.80 13.28 -4.27
CA ARG A 228 -27.83 13.74 -5.27
C ARG A 228 -27.13 15.01 -4.83
N GLN A 229 -27.85 15.92 -4.18
CA GLN A 229 -27.27 17.18 -3.66
C GLN A 229 -26.17 16.91 -2.65
N LEU A 230 -26.31 15.87 -1.78
CA LEU A 230 -25.26 15.49 -0.85
C LEU A 230 -23.98 15.03 -1.59
N ALA A 231 -24.14 14.20 -2.61
CA ALA A 231 -22.99 13.76 -3.43
C ALA A 231 -22.28 14.94 -4.12
N GLU A 232 -23.05 15.89 -4.65
CA GLU A 232 -22.51 17.11 -5.29
C GLU A 232 -21.77 18.00 -4.29
N GLN A 233 -22.35 18.27 -3.11
CA GLN A 233 -21.69 19.07 -2.06
C GLN A 233 -20.42 18.38 -1.54
N LEU A 234 -20.49 17.08 -1.34
CA LEU A 234 -19.35 16.30 -0.89
C LEU A 234 -18.22 16.28 -1.95
N SER A 235 -18.57 16.15 -3.25
CA SER A 235 -17.61 16.23 -4.34
C SER A 235 -16.84 17.54 -4.34
N LEU A 236 -17.53 18.67 -4.11
CA LEU A 236 -16.91 19.99 -4.00
C LEU A 236 -15.94 20.07 -2.81
N LEU A 237 -16.32 19.52 -1.66
CA LEU A 237 -15.51 19.57 -0.44
C LEU A 237 -14.24 18.71 -0.51
N VAL A 238 -14.32 17.56 -1.20
CA VAL A 238 -13.19 16.61 -1.25
C VAL A 238 -12.37 16.70 -2.55
N GLY A 239 -12.86 17.45 -3.55
CA GLY A 239 -12.19 17.61 -4.85
C GLY A 239 -12.19 16.33 -5.70
N ILE A 240 -13.18 15.45 -5.51
CA ILE A 240 -13.32 14.17 -6.20
C ILE A 240 -14.75 14.06 -6.73
N ASP A 241 -14.92 13.73 -8.00
CA ASP A 241 -16.24 13.56 -8.61
C ASP A 241 -16.91 12.27 -8.10
N LEU A 242 -17.72 12.39 -7.08
CA LEU A 242 -18.49 11.29 -6.51
C LEU A 242 -19.83 11.13 -7.24
N VAL A 243 -20.24 9.90 -7.44
CA VAL A 243 -21.48 9.55 -8.14
C VAL A 243 -22.45 8.90 -7.17
N GLN A 244 -23.69 9.43 -7.11
CA GLN A 244 -24.74 8.76 -6.36
C GLN A 244 -25.11 7.42 -7.02
N ASP A 245 -25.12 6.34 -6.27
CA ASP A 245 -25.58 5.04 -6.71
C ASP A 245 -26.90 4.66 -6.04
N LEU A 246 -27.99 4.73 -6.79
CA LEU A 246 -29.34 4.38 -6.35
C LEU A 246 -29.63 2.88 -6.49
N GLU A 247 -28.91 2.17 -7.36
CA GLU A 247 -29.18 0.78 -7.70
C GLU A 247 -28.46 -0.21 -6.78
N ARG A 248 -27.51 0.26 -5.98
CA ARG A 248 -26.87 -0.61 -4.98
C ARG A 248 -27.82 -1.00 -3.88
N ASN A 249 -28.58 -2.06 -4.15
CA ASN A 249 -29.33 -2.79 -3.13
C ASN A 249 -28.42 -3.57 -2.16
N GLU A 250 -27.13 -3.49 -2.39
CA GLU A 250 -26.13 -4.07 -1.51
C GLU A 250 -26.16 -3.30 -0.19
N PHE A 251 -26.39 -4.04 0.86
CA PHE A 251 -26.26 -3.51 2.21
C PHE A 251 -24.85 -2.89 2.36
N PRO A 252 -24.65 -1.83 3.14
CA PRO A 252 -23.70 -0.72 2.90
C PRO A 252 -22.24 -1.12 2.84
N LEU A 253 -21.92 -2.38 2.74
CA LEU A 253 -20.55 -2.89 2.77
C LEU A 253 -20.21 -3.44 1.38
N CYS A 254 -19.52 -2.66 0.56
CA CYS A 254 -18.78 -3.16 -0.59
C CYS A 254 -17.57 -3.96 -0.08
N LEU A 255 -17.81 -5.02 0.69
CA LEU A 255 -16.75 -5.82 1.32
C LEU A 255 -15.82 -6.45 0.29
N ASP A 256 -16.37 -6.82 -0.86
CA ASP A 256 -15.67 -7.34 -2.02
C ASP A 256 -14.66 -6.31 -2.58
N LEU A 257 -15.04 -5.04 -2.71
CA LEU A 257 -14.14 -3.97 -3.18
C LEU A 257 -13.02 -3.71 -2.17
N TYR A 258 -13.32 -3.66 -0.89
CA TYR A 258 -12.29 -3.47 0.14
C TYR A 258 -11.37 -4.68 0.25
N GLY A 259 -11.93 -5.91 0.25
CA GLY A 259 -11.17 -7.14 0.26
C GLY A 259 -10.31 -7.31 -0.99
N GLY A 260 -10.89 -6.99 -2.15
CA GLY A 260 -10.14 -6.94 -3.41
C GLY A 260 -9.00 -5.94 -3.38
N THR A 261 -9.22 -4.74 -2.84
CA THR A 261 -8.17 -3.73 -2.68
C THR A 261 -7.07 -4.23 -1.74
N SER A 262 -7.41 -4.79 -0.57
CA SER A 262 -6.44 -5.37 0.36
C SER A 262 -5.58 -6.45 -0.31
N SER A 263 -6.22 -7.37 -1.02
CA SER A 263 -5.54 -8.45 -1.75
C SER A 263 -4.62 -7.94 -2.87
N LEU A 264 -4.98 -6.83 -3.53
CA LEU A 264 -4.11 -6.19 -4.54
C LEU A 264 -2.87 -5.56 -3.89
N LEU A 265 -3.04 -4.87 -2.74
CA LEU A 265 -1.91 -4.33 -1.98
C LEU A 265 -0.95 -5.44 -1.54
N LYS A 266 -1.47 -6.55 -1.01
CA LYS A 266 -0.69 -7.74 -0.67
C LYS A 266 0.04 -8.31 -1.88
N THR A 267 -0.62 -8.46 -3.02
CA THR A 267 -0.02 -9.00 -4.24
C THR A 267 1.14 -8.13 -4.72
N ALA A 268 0.98 -6.81 -4.72
CA ALA A 268 2.06 -5.89 -5.04
C ALA A 268 3.23 -6.01 -4.04
N ALA A 269 2.94 -6.01 -2.74
CA ALA A 269 3.94 -6.15 -1.69
C ALA A 269 4.74 -7.45 -1.81
N MET A 270 4.08 -8.57 -2.12
CA MET A 270 4.74 -9.86 -2.36
C MET A 270 5.64 -9.85 -3.60
N SER A 271 5.24 -9.15 -4.66
CA SER A 271 6.08 -8.97 -5.86
C SER A 271 7.34 -8.17 -5.56
N LEU A 272 7.21 -7.09 -4.76
CA LEU A 272 8.35 -6.30 -4.30
C LEU A 272 9.27 -7.11 -3.37
N LEU A 273 8.70 -7.92 -2.47
CA LEU A 273 9.46 -8.81 -1.58
C LEU A 273 10.30 -9.82 -2.37
N GLN A 274 9.72 -10.43 -3.41
CA GLN A 274 10.44 -11.34 -4.29
C GLN A 274 11.60 -10.63 -4.98
N LEU A 275 11.35 -9.45 -5.57
CA LEU A 275 12.41 -8.66 -6.20
C LEU A 275 13.52 -8.29 -5.20
N CYS A 276 13.17 -7.86 -3.97
CA CYS A 276 14.15 -7.58 -2.93
C CYS A 276 15.01 -8.81 -2.58
N SER A 277 14.44 -10.01 -2.61
CA SER A 277 15.17 -11.25 -2.39
C SER A 277 16.16 -11.53 -3.52
N SER A 278 15.74 -11.36 -4.78
CA SER A 278 16.63 -11.46 -5.95
C SER A 278 17.75 -10.43 -5.91
N LEU A 279 17.44 -9.17 -5.54
CA LEU A 279 18.43 -8.10 -5.39
C LEU A 279 19.50 -8.44 -4.35
N ARG A 280 19.11 -8.97 -3.18
CA ARG A 280 20.09 -9.42 -2.16
C ARG A 280 21.00 -10.51 -2.68
N PHE A 281 20.47 -11.45 -3.46
CA PHE A 281 21.25 -12.51 -4.06
C PHE A 281 22.22 -11.96 -5.11
N LEU A 282 21.72 -11.14 -6.03
CA LEU A 282 22.51 -10.60 -7.16
C LEU A 282 23.58 -9.58 -6.71
N THR A 283 23.35 -8.86 -5.63
CA THR A 283 24.32 -7.86 -5.11
C THR A 283 25.23 -8.44 -4.03
N GLY A 284 24.70 -9.29 -3.15
CA GLY A 284 25.44 -9.80 -1.98
C GLY A 284 26.18 -11.10 -2.25
N VAL A 285 25.56 -12.04 -2.95
CA VAL A 285 26.11 -13.38 -3.17
C VAL A 285 26.87 -13.47 -4.47
N THR A 286 26.22 -13.24 -5.60
CA THR A 286 26.85 -13.38 -6.92
C THR A 286 27.65 -12.15 -7.34
N LYS A 287 27.29 -10.97 -6.82
CA LYS A 287 27.91 -9.67 -7.16
C LYS A 287 27.77 -9.28 -8.63
N GLU A 288 26.70 -9.77 -9.27
CA GLU A 288 26.35 -9.41 -10.64
C GLU A 288 25.73 -8.03 -10.76
N LEU A 289 25.19 -7.51 -9.64
CA LEU A 289 24.73 -6.15 -9.50
C LEU A 289 25.52 -5.42 -8.39
N GLU A 290 25.66 -4.12 -8.53
CA GLU A 290 26.22 -3.23 -7.52
C GLU A 290 25.11 -2.38 -6.93
N ALA A 291 24.99 -2.40 -5.59
CA ALA A 291 24.05 -1.56 -4.86
C ALA A 291 24.46 -0.08 -4.91
N PRO A 292 23.51 0.86 -4.75
CA PRO A 292 23.82 2.28 -4.67
C PRO A 292 24.85 2.63 -3.60
N ARG A 293 25.80 3.53 -3.93
CA ARG A 293 26.96 3.85 -3.07
C ARG A 293 26.58 4.48 -1.73
N TYR A 294 25.47 5.21 -1.64
CA TYR A 294 25.04 5.84 -0.39
C TYR A 294 24.58 4.82 0.67
N CYS A 295 24.24 3.60 0.27
CA CYS A 295 23.96 2.49 1.19
C CYS A 295 25.22 2.05 1.97
N ALA A 296 26.43 2.44 1.55
CA ALA A 296 27.68 2.08 2.20
C ALA A 296 28.02 2.96 3.41
N GLY A 297 27.27 4.00 3.71
CA GLY A 297 27.59 4.99 4.76
C GLY A 297 27.57 4.45 6.20
N TYR A 298 26.93 3.32 6.45
CA TYR A 298 26.83 2.65 7.75
C TYR A 298 27.63 1.35 7.84
N ALA A 299 28.24 0.91 6.74
CA ALA A 299 28.95 -0.36 6.71
C ALA A 299 30.25 -0.30 7.50
N PHE A 300 30.42 -1.17 8.50
CA PHE A 300 31.71 -1.42 9.14
C PHE A 300 32.75 -1.98 8.16
N ASN A 301 32.28 -2.59 7.10
CA ASN A 301 33.11 -3.09 6.02
C ASN A 301 32.64 -2.47 4.69
N PRO A 302 33.43 -1.55 4.10
CA PRO A 302 33.07 -0.88 2.86
C PRO A 302 32.95 -1.81 1.64
N SER A 303 33.40 -3.06 1.76
CA SER A 303 33.23 -4.09 0.73
C SER A 303 31.90 -4.85 0.82
N THR A 304 31.11 -4.61 1.88
CA THR A 304 29.81 -5.28 2.07
C THR A 304 28.69 -4.27 1.82
N PRO A 305 27.92 -4.42 0.74
CA PRO A 305 26.81 -3.52 0.47
C PRO A 305 25.72 -3.70 1.53
N GLU A 306 25.24 -2.59 2.09
CA GLU A 306 24.07 -2.62 2.99
C GLU A 306 22.77 -2.63 2.19
N MET A 307 21.84 -3.50 2.58
CA MET A 307 20.56 -3.68 1.92
C MET A 307 19.42 -2.95 2.63
N LEU A 308 19.69 -1.74 3.16
CA LEU A 308 18.74 -0.97 3.97
C LEU A 308 17.38 -0.81 3.30
N ILE A 309 17.36 -0.37 2.03
CA ILE A 309 16.10 -0.18 1.30
C ILE A 309 15.41 -1.51 1.01
N PRO A 310 16.05 -2.53 0.41
CA PRO A 310 15.44 -3.85 0.25
C PRO A 310 14.95 -4.48 1.55
N ASP A 311 15.63 -4.25 2.68
CA ASP A 311 15.23 -4.75 4.00
C ASP A 311 14.00 -4.01 4.52
N THR A 312 13.97 -2.68 4.40
CA THR A 312 12.81 -1.86 4.76
C THR A 312 11.58 -2.24 3.94
N VAL A 313 11.72 -2.38 2.62
CA VAL A 313 10.63 -2.80 1.72
C VAL A 313 10.13 -4.21 2.08
N SER A 314 11.03 -5.10 2.48
CA SER A 314 10.63 -6.45 2.92
C SER A 314 9.84 -6.42 4.23
N GLN A 315 10.24 -5.59 5.20
CA GLN A 315 9.49 -5.41 6.45
C GLN A 315 8.10 -4.81 6.18
N ILE A 316 8.02 -3.83 5.29
CA ILE A 316 6.73 -3.28 4.83
C ILE A 316 5.87 -4.38 4.21
N ALA A 317 6.43 -5.23 3.35
CA ALA A 317 5.69 -6.32 2.75
C ALA A 317 5.15 -7.32 3.79
N PHE A 318 5.95 -7.69 4.79
CA PHE A 318 5.49 -8.54 5.89
C PHE A 318 4.35 -7.89 6.67
N GLN A 319 4.43 -6.59 6.95
CA GLN A 319 3.36 -5.87 7.63
C GLN A 319 2.06 -5.86 6.82
N ILE A 320 2.14 -5.60 5.50
CA ILE A 320 0.97 -5.61 4.61
C ILE A 320 0.31 -6.99 4.57
N VAL A 321 1.11 -8.07 4.50
CA VAL A 321 0.59 -9.46 4.54
C VAL A 321 -0.13 -9.75 5.87
N GLY A 322 0.45 -9.32 6.99
CA GLY A 322 -0.18 -9.46 8.31
C GLY A 322 -1.46 -8.65 8.44
N ASN A 323 -1.48 -7.43 7.91
CA ASN A 323 -2.65 -6.56 7.88
C ASN A 323 -3.79 -7.17 7.06
N ASP A 324 -3.48 -7.74 5.87
CA ASP A 324 -4.47 -8.40 5.00
C ASP A 324 -5.09 -9.62 5.70
N ALA A 325 -4.32 -10.44 6.37
CA ALA A 325 -4.85 -11.58 7.15
C ALA A 325 -5.79 -11.13 8.28
N SER A 326 -5.42 -10.06 9.00
CA SER A 326 -6.26 -9.49 10.06
C SER A 326 -7.52 -8.82 9.48
N PHE A 327 -7.39 -8.17 8.32
CA PHE A 327 -8.49 -7.58 7.57
C PHE A 327 -9.52 -8.65 7.19
N ASP A 328 -9.08 -9.74 6.56
CA ASP A 328 -9.96 -10.85 6.13
C ASP A 328 -10.71 -11.48 7.31
N ALA A 329 -10.02 -11.69 8.44
CA ALA A 329 -10.64 -12.22 9.64
C ALA A 329 -11.72 -11.27 10.20
N ALA A 330 -11.45 -9.97 10.23
CA ALA A 330 -12.36 -8.97 10.79
C ALA A 330 -13.57 -8.73 9.88
N ILE A 331 -13.37 -8.60 8.56
CA ILE A 331 -14.44 -8.26 7.63
C ILE A 331 -15.45 -9.40 7.47
N ASN A 332 -14.99 -10.64 7.54
CA ASN A 332 -15.85 -11.83 7.43
C ASN A 332 -16.56 -12.20 8.76
N SER A 333 -16.24 -11.52 9.87
CA SER A 333 -16.87 -11.79 11.17
C SER A 333 -18.18 -11.04 11.40
N GLY A 334 -18.60 -10.20 10.45
CA GLY A 334 -19.86 -9.45 10.54
C GLY A 334 -21.09 -10.32 10.35
N SER A 335 -22.22 -9.89 10.92
CA SER A 335 -23.53 -10.50 10.71
C SER A 335 -24.52 -9.47 10.19
N ASN A 336 -25.48 -9.91 9.35
CA ASN A 336 -26.55 -9.07 8.80
C ASN A 336 -26.07 -7.78 8.10
N GLY A 337 -24.92 -7.84 7.40
CA GLY A 337 -24.37 -6.69 6.67
C GLY A 337 -23.82 -5.56 7.55
N VAL A 338 -23.65 -5.78 8.85
CA VAL A 338 -23.06 -4.82 9.79
C VAL A 338 -21.70 -5.34 10.24
N SER A 339 -20.63 -4.64 9.90
CA SER A 339 -19.30 -4.93 10.46
C SER A 339 -19.09 -4.07 11.70
N LEU A 340 -18.92 -4.72 12.84
CA LEU A 340 -18.58 -4.06 14.10
C LEU A 340 -17.10 -3.62 14.14
N TYR A 341 -16.29 -4.07 13.19
CA TYR A 341 -14.84 -3.89 13.18
C TYR A 341 -14.36 -2.87 12.14
N LEU A 342 -15.28 -2.06 11.60
CA LEU A 342 -14.96 -1.06 10.56
C LEU A 342 -13.78 -0.13 10.90
N PRO A 343 -13.65 0.40 12.14
CA PRO A 343 -12.50 1.23 12.47
C PRO A 343 -11.16 0.49 12.37
N MET A 344 -11.12 -0.79 12.76
CA MET A 344 -9.93 -1.63 12.61
C MET A 344 -9.66 -1.94 11.14
N VAL A 345 -10.67 -2.39 10.41
CA VAL A 345 -10.58 -2.73 8.97
C VAL A 345 -10.06 -1.55 8.16
N SER A 346 -10.64 -0.35 8.38
CA SER A 346 -10.21 0.85 7.69
C SER A 346 -8.77 1.24 8.01
N THR A 347 -8.35 1.13 9.28
CA THR A 347 -6.99 1.42 9.71
C THR A 347 -5.98 0.48 9.06
N LEU A 348 -6.29 -0.82 8.96
CA LEU A 348 -5.43 -1.81 8.33
C LEU A 348 -5.29 -1.55 6.82
N LEU A 349 -6.39 -1.26 6.12
CA LEU A 349 -6.38 -1.04 4.68
C LEU A 349 -5.65 0.25 4.31
N LEU A 350 -6.02 1.37 4.94
CA LEU A 350 -5.39 2.68 4.66
C LEU A 350 -3.90 2.67 5.04
N GLY A 351 -3.55 2.07 6.19
CA GLY A 351 -2.16 1.93 6.60
C GLY A 351 -1.35 1.07 5.62
N SER A 352 -1.93 -0.01 5.09
CA SER A 352 -1.27 -0.84 4.07
C SER A 352 -1.05 -0.09 2.76
N ALA A 353 -2.00 0.76 2.34
CA ALA A 353 -1.86 1.60 1.16
C ALA A 353 -0.72 2.62 1.32
N GLN A 354 -0.62 3.29 2.47
CA GLN A 354 0.45 4.24 2.77
C GLN A 354 1.83 3.57 2.82
N LEU A 355 1.91 2.41 3.46
CA LEU A 355 3.14 1.61 3.51
C LEU A 355 3.60 1.18 2.12
N LEU A 356 2.68 0.70 1.27
CA LEU A 356 3.00 0.31 -0.10
C LEU A 356 3.47 1.51 -0.94
N THR A 357 2.81 2.66 -0.81
CA THR A 357 3.22 3.90 -1.48
C THR A 357 4.66 4.28 -1.12
N THR A 358 5.01 4.19 0.15
CA THR A 358 6.38 4.42 0.64
C THR A 358 7.37 3.41 0.06
N ALA A 359 7.01 2.11 0.07
CA ALA A 359 7.88 1.06 -0.47
C ALA A 359 8.17 1.24 -1.97
N LEU A 360 7.14 1.62 -2.76
CA LEU A 360 7.27 1.89 -4.19
C LEU A 360 8.22 3.07 -4.48
N SER A 361 8.12 4.13 -3.69
CA SER A 361 9.00 5.31 -3.82
C SER A 361 10.44 4.96 -3.45
N LEU A 362 10.67 4.37 -2.28
CA LEU A 362 12.00 3.99 -1.81
C LEU A 362 12.69 3.02 -2.77
N LEU A 363 11.98 1.96 -3.18
CA LEU A 363 12.59 0.95 -4.06
C LEU A 363 12.81 1.51 -5.46
N GLY A 364 11.83 2.18 -6.05
CA GLY A 364 11.91 2.69 -7.42
C GLY A 364 12.92 3.82 -7.55
N GLN A 365 12.70 4.92 -6.84
CA GLN A 365 13.47 6.14 -7.02
C GLN A 365 14.83 6.08 -6.34
N ASP A 366 14.88 5.58 -5.11
CA ASP A 366 16.08 5.68 -4.29
C ASP A 366 17.01 4.47 -4.42
N TYR A 367 16.54 3.35 -5.00
CA TYR A 367 17.37 2.16 -5.12
C TYR A 367 17.54 1.68 -6.57
N LEU A 368 16.45 1.35 -7.27
CA LEU A 368 16.53 0.74 -8.60
C LEU A 368 17.11 1.68 -9.67
N SER A 369 16.90 2.98 -9.56
CA SER A 369 17.47 3.96 -10.50
C SER A 369 19.01 3.99 -10.49
N GLU A 370 19.61 3.67 -9.35
CA GLU A 370 21.06 3.78 -9.09
C GLU A 370 21.80 2.42 -9.14
N ILE A 371 21.11 1.34 -9.53
CA ILE A 371 21.73 0.01 -9.66
C ILE A 371 22.61 -0.06 -10.90
N HIS A 372 23.81 -0.64 -10.73
CA HIS A 372 24.75 -0.90 -11.82
C HIS A 372 24.99 -2.41 -11.99
N GLY A 373 25.23 -2.83 -13.22
CA GLY A 373 25.56 -4.21 -13.56
C GLY A 373 27.06 -4.45 -13.55
N ASN A 374 27.47 -5.66 -13.15
CA ASN A 374 28.85 -6.13 -13.25
C ASN A 374 28.93 -7.27 -14.29
N ALA A 375 29.00 -6.88 -15.56
CA ALA A 375 29.03 -7.82 -16.68
C ALA A 375 30.22 -8.81 -16.62
N ASN A 376 31.36 -8.39 -16.07
CA ASN A 376 32.54 -9.24 -15.92
C ASN A 376 32.30 -10.42 -14.96
N VAL A 377 31.56 -10.17 -13.88
CA VAL A 377 31.18 -11.22 -12.93
C VAL A 377 30.21 -12.20 -13.57
N SER A 378 29.17 -11.69 -14.24
CA SER A 378 28.20 -12.52 -14.97
C SER A 378 28.87 -13.40 -16.02
N ALA A 379 29.78 -12.83 -16.82
CA ALA A 379 30.53 -13.58 -17.84
C ALA A 379 31.35 -14.73 -17.21
N ARG A 380 32.02 -14.47 -16.09
CA ARG A 380 32.81 -15.48 -15.36
C ARG A 380 31.92 -16.59 -14.78
N LEU A 381 30.78 -16.27 -14.23
CA LEU A 381 29.82 -17.26 -13.72
C LEU A 381 29.30 -18.16 -14.85
N LEU A 382 29.00 -17.58 -16.01
CA LEU A 382 28.58 -18.32 -17.19
C LEU A 382 29.69 -19.22 -17.74
N GLU A 383 30.93 -18.73 -17.78
CA GLU A 383 32.06 -19.50 -18.29
C GLU A 383 32.31 -20.76 -17.46
N THR A 384 32.13 -20.69 -16.15
CA THR A 384 32.42 -21.81 -15.23
C THR A 384 31.25 -22.77 -15.04
N THR A 385 30.03 -22.43 -15.50
CA THR A 385 28.86 -23.29 -15.28
C THR A 385 28.88 -24.55 -16.19
N PRO A 386 28.60 -25.73 -15.63
CA PRO A 386 28.40 -26.96 -16.42
C PRO A 386 27.21 -26.88 -17.39
N LEU A 387 26.27 -25.98 -17.21
CA LEU A 387 25.08 -25.77 -18.08
C LEU A 387 25.48 -25.42 -19.52
N GLN A 388 26.66 -24.82 -19.73
CA GLN A 388 27.18 -24.59 -21.09
C GLN A 388 27.27 -25.86 -21.93
N ALA A 389 27.33 -27.05 -21.33
CA ALA A 389 27.35 -28.31 -22.04
C ALA A 389 26.02 -28.61 -22.80
N GLU A 390 24.91 -27.95 -22.48
CA GLU A 390 23.67 -28.08 -23.25
C GLU A 390 23.85 -27.65 -24.71
N LYS A 391 24.73 -26.68 -24.99
CA LYS A 391 25.06 -26.26 -26.34
C LYS A 391 25.69 -27.38 -27.18
N LEU A 392 26.26 -28.42 -26.54
CA LEU A 392 26.88 -29.56 -27.20
C LEU A 392 25.87 -30.61 -27.68
N ILE A 393 24.64 -30.60 -27.14
CA ILE A 393 23.64 -31.63 -27.44
C ILE A 393 23.35 -31.73 -28.95
N PRO A 394 23.13 -30.62 -29.68
CA PRO A 394 22.86 -30.71 -31.12
C PRO A 394 24.03 -31.25 -31.94
N ILE A 395 25.26 -31.12 -31.44
CA ILE A 395 26.50 -31.46 -32.18
C ILE A 395 27.03 -32.84 -31.80
N LEU A 396 27.07 -33.16 -30.51
CA LEU A 396 27.69 -34.38 -29.98
C LEU A 396 26.69 -35.40 -29.46
N GLY A 397 25.41 -35.06 -29.40
CA GLY A 397 24.36 -35.86 -28.78
C GLY A 397 24.34 -35.75 -27.25
N TYR A 398 23.22 -36.18 -26.66
CA TYR A 398 22.94 -36.05 -25.24
C TYR A 398 23.98 -36.72 -24.33
N GLU A 399 24.32 -37.96 -24.61
CA GLU A 399 25.23 -38.73 -23.75
C GLU A 399 26.61 -38.12 -23.62
N ARG A 400 27.20 -37.62 -24.71
CA ARG A 400 28.49 -36.93 -24.69
C ARG A 400 28.43 -35.56 -24.01
N ALA A 401 27.35 -34.83 -24.25
CA ALA A 401 27.13 -33.54 -23.57
C ALA A 401 27.06 -33.73 -22.06
N VAL A 402 26.32 -34.74 -21.56
CA VAL A 402 26.24 -35.08 -20.13
C VAL A 402 27.60 -35.51 -19.56
N GLN A 403 28.39 -36.30 -20.31
CA GLN A 403 29.76 -36.66 -19.87
C GLN A 403 30.63 -35.41 -19.68
N VAL A 404 30.59 -34.49 -20.65
CA VAL A 404 31.33 -33.21 -20.57
C VAL A 404 30.85 -32.37 -19.37
N ALA A 405 29.54 -32.21 -19.19
CA ALA A 405 28.97 -31.50 -18.06
C ALA A 405 29.44 -32.05 -16.70
N ARG A 406 29.42 -33.39 -16.58
CA ARG A 406 29.88 -34.10 -15.37
C ARG A 406 31.36 -33.88 -15.10
N ILE A 407 32.21 -33.95 -16.14
CA ILE A 407 33.66 -33.69 -16.00
C ILE A 407 33.91 -32.23 -15.64
N ALA A 408 33.20 -31.28 -16.28
CA ALA A 408 33.28 -29.87 -15.97
C ALA A 408 32.92 -29.60 -14.49
N ALA A 409 31.81 -30.16 -14.01
CA ALA A 409 31.38 -30.05 -12.62
C ALA A 409 32.38 -30.65 -11.62
N LEU A 410 32.91 -31.83 -11.88
CA LEU A 410 33.88 -32.51 -11.01
C LEU A 410 35.27 -31.84 -10.98
N THR A 411 35.66 -31.22 -12.07
CA THR A 411 37.00 -30.62 -12.19
C THR A 411 37.00 -29.11 -11.99
N GLU A 412 35.81 -28.50 -11.80
CA GLU A 412 35.60 -27.05 -11.71
C GLU A 412 36.19 -26.27 -12.89
N LYS A 413 36.25 -26.92 -14.07
CA LYS A 413 36.82 -26.30 -15.28
C LYS A 413 35.71 -25.87 -16.25
N PRO A 414 35.89 -24.77 -16.98
CA PRO A 414 35.00 -24.39 -18.06
C PRO A 414 34.74 -25.49 -19.04
N VAL A 415 33.49 -25.60 -19.51
CA VAL A 415 33.08 -26.64 -20.48
C VAL A 415 33.95 -26.60 -21.72
N ARG A 416 34.31 -25.42 -22.25
CA ARG A 416 35.20 -25.27 -23.41
C ARG A 416 36.55 -25.91 -23.19
N MET A 417 37.13 -25.85 -21.99
CA MET A 417 38.43 -26.49 -21.68
C MET A 417 38.32 -28.00 -21.63
N VAL A 418 37.20 -28.53 -21.13
CA VAL A 418 36.93 -29.96 -21.10
C VAL A 418 36.79 -30.50 -22.55
N VAL A 419 36.03 -29.80 -23.40
CA VAL A 419 35.84 -30.12 -24.81
C VAL A 419 37.17 -30.16 -25.57
N ALA A 420 38.00 -29.12 -25.36
CA ALA A 420 39.32 -29.03 -25.97
C ALA A 420 40.24 -30.19 -25.51
N ARG A 421 40.27 -30.49 -24.21
CA ARG A 421 41.07 -31.60 -23.65
C ARG A 421 40.64 -32.98 -24.17
N MET A 422 39.33 -33.17 -24.35
CA MET A 422 38.78 -34.38 -24.88
C MET A 422 38.85 -34.48 -26.42
N LYS A 423 39.31 -33.41 -27.08
CA LYS A 423 39.39 -33.27 -28.55
C LYS A 423 38.06 -33.57 -29.25
N LEU A 424 36.96 -33.14 -28.69
CA LEU A 424 35.60 -33.33 -29.19
C LEU A 424 35.20 -32.36 -30.29
N LEU A 425 35.78 -31.15 -30.29
CA LEU A 425 35.59 -30.10 -31.29
C LEU A 425 36.95 -29.53 -31.70
N THR A 426 37.02 -28.93 -32.88
CA THR A 426 38.17 -28.09 -33.26
C THR A 426 38.17 -26.79 -32.49
N GLU A 427 39.31 -26.08 -32.41
CA GLU A 427 39.41 -24.77 -31.74
C GLU A 427 38.41 -23.77 -32.34
N GLU A 428 38.30 -23.73 -33.66
CA GLU A 428 37.39 -22.89 -34.41
C GLU A 428 35.92 -23.21 -34.10
N GLN A 429 35.55 -24.48 -34.03
CA GLN A 429 34.19 -24.92 -33.66
C GLN A 429 33.86 -24.59 -32.21
N ALA A 430 34.82 -24.73 -31.32
CA ALA A 430 34.64 -24.37 -29.89
C ALA A 430 34.51 -22.86 -29.70
N GLU A 431 35.31 -22.07 -30.40
CA GLU A 431 35.21 -20.62 -30.39
C GLU A 431 33.86 -20.16 -30.88
N ILE A 432 33.38 -20.60 -32.02
CA ILE A 432 32.07 -20.23 -32.56
C ILE A 432 30.94 -20.63 -31.59
N LEU A 433 30.99 -21.85 -31.02
CA LEU A 433 29.92 -22.35 -30.15
C LEU A 433 29.83 -21.60 -28.78
N PHE A 434 30.97 -21.19 -28.26
CA PHE A 434 31.06 -20.55 -26.94
C PHE A 434 31.27 -19.02 -26.99
N ALA A 435 31.58 -18.45 -28.19
CA ALA A 435 31.77 -17.02 -28.39
C ALA A 435 30.46 -16.17 -28.49
N GLU A 436 29.34 -16.82 -28.69
CA GLU A 436 28.03 -16.15 -28.94
C GLU A 436 27.48 -15.25 -27.81
N HIS A 437 28.27 -14.95 -26.80
CA HIS A 437 27.84 -14.05 -25.72
C HIS A 437 28.70 -12.79 -25.54
N THR A 438 29.67 -12.53 -26.41
CA THR A 438 30.55 -11.34 -26.30
C THR A 438 30.31 -10.28 -27.38
N ASN A 439 29.52 -10.55 -28.42
CA ASN A 439 29.49 -9.69 -29.62
C ASN A 439 28.25 -8.79 -29.80
N GLU A 440 27.32 -8.69 -28.81
CA GLU A 440 26.24 -7.69 -28.94
C GLU A 440 26.57 -6.30 -28.35
N THR A 441 27.80 -6.11 -27.87
CA THR A 441 28.21 -4.83 -27.22
C THR A 441 29.08 -3.91 -28.08
N GLU A 442 29.46 -4.30 -29.31
CA GLU A 442 30.36 -3.48 -30.17
C GLU A 442 29.70 -2.78 -31.37
N GLU A 443 28.38 -2.89 -31.57
CA GLU A 443 27.73 -2.20 -32.70
C GLU A 443 26.93 -0.92 -32.36
N ASN A 444 27.13 -0.33 -31.18
CA ASN A 444 26.58 1.01 -30.91
C ASN A 444 27.56 1.83 -30.07
N GLU A 445 28.64 2.31 -30.69
CA GLU A 445 29.29 3.57 -30.39
C GLU A 445 28.92 4.65 -31.39
#